data_8a6e32cd348b900e119026072753a466
#
_entry.id   8a6e32cd348b900e119026072753a466
#
_cell.length_a   1.000
_cell.length_b   1.000
_cell.length_c   1.000
_cell.angle_alpha   90.00
_cell.angle_beta   90.00
_cell.angle_gamma   90.00
#
_symmetry.space_group_name_H-M   'P 1'
#
loop_
_entity.id
_entity.type
_entity.pdbx_description
1 polymer ?
#
loop_
_entity_poly.entity_id
_entity_poly.type
_entity_poly.pdbx_seq_one_letter_code
_entity_poly.pdbx_strand_id
1 'polypeptide(L)'
;YFNKPCGLLDQSGIALGGINYIDFKYLVEPVIKNIKVKIPGYQFLLINTGDDHSKLTPCYAAIKDEMAMVSHYFGQKVLREVDEEEFYKHIDEVEKKTSHRAVLRATHYFEENKRVARAYEALTVNDFKTFFKMMDESGLSSYNNLQNCYVESEEEKLPQALKFVKTLKGEIYSRVHGGGFAGTML
;
A
#
# COMPACT_ATOMS: atom_id res chain seq x y z
N TYR A 1 -17.29 -12.36 -12.96
CA TYR A 1 -17.99 -13.19 -11.99
C TYR A 1 -18.21 -12.48 -10.66
N PHE A 2 -17.25 -11.68 -10.14
CA PHE A 2 -17.33 -11.12 -8.79
C PHE A 2 -17.72 -9.65 -8.73
N ASN A 3 -17.81 -8.92 -9.84
CA ASN A 3 -18.08 -7.48 -9.88
C ASN A 3 -17.36 -6.63 -8.80
N LYS A 4 -16.23 -7.14 -8.28
CA LYS A 4 -15.43 -6.49 -7.25
C LYS A 4 -14.27 -5.75 -7.90
N PRO A 5 -14.08 -4.46 -7.64
CA PRO A 5 -12.89 -3.74 -8.11
C PRO A 5 -11.65 -4.31 -7.41
N CYS A 6 -10.90 -5.14 -8.11
CA CYS A 6 -9.64 -5.70 -7.61
C CYS A 6 -8.53 -5.53 -8.65
N GLY A 7 -7.30 -5.32 -8.16
CA GLY A 7 -6.11 -5.32 -8.99
C GLY A 7 -5.59 -6.73 -9.29
N LEU A 8 -4.42 -6.80 -9.90
CA LEU A 8 -3.76 -8.07 -10.29
C LEU A 8 -2.72 -8.54 -9.27
N LEU A 9 -2.47 -7.78 -8.20
CA LEU A 9 -1.33 -8.04 -7.29
C LEU A 9 -1.45 -9.38 -6.57
N ASP A 10 -2.60 -9.65 -5.95
CA ASP A 10 -2.80 -10.88 -5.15
C ASP A 10 -2.72 -12.12 -6.04
N GLN A 11 -3.39 -12.09 -7.19
CA GLN A 11 -3.38 -13.20 -8.15
C GLN A 11 -1.97 -13.45 -8.70
N SER A 12 -1.23 -12.38 -9.02
CA SER A 12 0.15 -12.50 -9.49
C SER A 12 1.07 -13.03 -8.40
N GLY A 13 0.94 -12.53 -7.17
CA GLY A 13 1.72 -13.00 -6.03
C GLY A 13 1.54 -14.49 -5.74
N ILE A 14 0.28 -14.97 -5.78
CA ILE A 14 -0.03 -16.40 -5.58
C ILE A 14 0.50 -17.25 -6.75
N ALA A 15 0.33 -16.78 -7.97
CA ALA A 15 0.75 -17.55 -9.17
C ALA A 15 2.28 -17.67 -9.28
N LEU A 16 3.01 -16.62 -8.89
CA LEU A 16 4.47 -16.58 -8.99
C LEU A 16 5.15 -17.28 -7.81
N GLY A 17 4.55 -17.21 -6.61
CA GLY A 17 5.16 -17.68 -5.36
C GLY A 17 6.44 -16.93 -5.00
N GLY A 18 6.96 -17.16 -3.81
CA GLY A 18 8.20 -16.54 -3.34
C GLY A 18 8.10 -15.01 -3.19
N ILE A 19 9.22 -14.32 -3.36
CA ILE A 19 9.30 -12.86 -3.27
C ILE A 19 9.52 -12.30 -4.68
N ASN A 20 8.65 -11.38 -5.08
CA ASN A 20 8.69 -10.78 -6.41
C ASN A 20 8.57 -9.26 -6.33
N TYR A 21 9.36 -8.57 -7.14
CA TYR A 21 9.10 -7.19 -7.51
C TYR A 21 8.23 -7.19 -8.77
N ILE A 22 7.10 -6.49 -8.73
CA ILE A 22 6.16 -6.42 -9.85
C ILE A 22 5.83 -4.95 -10.13
N ASP A 23 6.08 -4.50 -11.36
CA ASP A 23 5.65 -3.18 -11.83
C ASP A 23 4.54 -3.35 -12.88
N PHE A 24 3.33 -2.89 -12.52
CA PHE A 24 2.15 -2.93 -13.37
C PHE A 24 2.00 -1.68 -14.28
N LYS A 25 3.08 -0.98 -14.59
CA LYS A 25 3.02 0.15 -15.53
C LYS A 25 2.30 -0.23 -16.83
N TYR A 26 2.59 -1.43 -17.31
CA TYR A 26 1.90 -2.03 -18.45
C TYR A 26 1.14 -3.26 -17.98
N LEU A 27 -0.20 -3.16 -17.95
CA LEU A 27 -1.05 -4.24 -17.39
C LEU A 27 -0.99 -5.54 -18.19
N VAL A 28 -0.77 -5.45 -19.50
CA VAL A 28 -0.69 -6.63 -20.39
C VAL A 28 0.65 -7.35 -20.26
N GLU A 29 1.70 -6.61 -19.96
CA GLU A 29 3.07 -7.12 -19.84
C GLU A 29 3.78 -6.44 -18.65
N PRO A 30 3.43 -6.83 -17.41
CA PRO A 30 4.05 -6.28 -16.22
C PRO A 30 5.52 -6.70 -16.13
N VAL A 31 6.35 -5.82 -15.58
CA VAL A 31 7.74 -6.18 -15.27
C VAL A 31 7.76 -7.01 -13.99
N ILE A 32 8.23 -8.25 -14.08
CA ILE A 32 8.33 -9.17 -12.96
C ILE A 32 9.79 -9.56 -12.72
N LYS A 33 10.26 -9.36 -11.48
CA LYS A 33 11.59 -9.77 -11.06
C LYS A 33 11.48 -10.67 -9.82
N ASN A 34 11.77 -11.95 -9.98
CA ASN A 34 11.81 -12.88 -8.86
C ASN A 34 13.09 -12.67 -8.03
N ILE A 35 12.94 -12.56 -6.71
CA ILE A 35 14.03 -12.30 -5.78
C ILE A 35 14.32 -13.60 -5.02
N LYS A 36 15.43 -14.25 -5.35
CA LYS A 36 15.88 -15.47 -4.68
C LYS A 36 16.66 -15.10 -3.43
N VAL A 37 15.97 -14.90 -2.32
CA VAL A 37 16.56 -14.53 -1.05
C VAL A 37 16.02 -15.41 0.07
N LYS A 38 16.88 -15.72 1.05
CA LYS A 38 16.47 -16.27 2.35
C LYS A 38 16.63 -15.16 3.38
N ILE A 39 15.62 -14.95 4.20
CA ILE A 39 15.62 -13.92 5.25
C ILE A 39 15.83 -14.64 6.60
N PRO A 40 17.08 -14.83 7.04
CA PRO A 40 17.36 -15.54 8.29
C PRO A 40 17.02 -14.66 9.50
N GLY A 41 16.57 -15.29 10.58
CA GLY A 41 16.31 -14.62 11.85
C GLY A 41 14.96 -13.90 11.95
N TYR A 42 14.16 -13.90 10.87
CA TYR A 42 12.82 -13.29 10.85
C TYR A 42 11.75 -14.31 10.48
N GLN A 43 10.55 -14.07 10.98
CA GLN A 43 9.35 -14.83 10.63
C GLN A 43 8.25 -13.87 10.18
N PHE A 44 7.55 -14.22 9.12
CA PHE A 44 6.36 -13.50 8.67
C PHE A 44 5.12 -14.11 9.32
N LEU A 45 4.32 -13.27 9.98
CA LEU A 45 3.09 -13.69 10.62
C LEU A 45 1.92 -12.91 10.02
N LEU A 46 0.91 -13.63 9.53
CA LEU A 46 -0.37 -13.06 9.14
C LEU A 46 -1.34 -13.20 10.30
N ILE A 47 -1.82 -12.07 10.82
CA ILE A 47 -2.74 -12.02 11.95
C ILE A 47 -4.08 -11.51 11.46
N ASN A 48 -5.11 -12.35 11.54
CA ASN A 48 -6.48 -11.96 11.24
C ASN A 48 -7.09 -11.27 12.46
N THR A 49 -7.57 -10.03 12.29
CA THR A 49 -8.21 -9.26 13.35
C THR A 49 -9.69 -9.60 13.55
N GLY A 50 -10.27 -10.37 12.64
CA GLY A 50 -11.64 -10.86 12.73
C GLY A 50 -12.71 -9.86 12.27
N ASP A 51 -12.32 -8.84 11.50
CA ASP A 51 -13.27 -7.90 10.91
C ASP A 51 -13.82 -8.41 9.57
N ASP A 52 -15.06 -8.04 9.24
CA ASP A 52 -15.74 -8.46 8.02
C ASP A 52 -15.54 -7.43 6.87
N HIS A 53 -15.18 -7.94 5.71
CA HIS A 53 -14.97 -7.14 4.49
C HIS A 53 -16.24 -6.89 3.66
N SER A 54 -17.38 -7.49 4.02
CA SER A 54 -18.57 -7.56 3.15
C SER A 54 -19.16 -6.19 2.79
N LYS A 55 -19.01 -5.20 3.67
CA LYS A 55 -19.57 -3.84 3.51
C LYS A 55 -18.55 -2.79 3.04
N LEU A 56 -17.30 -3.18 2.78
CA LEU A 56 -16.19 -2.25 2.56
C LEU A 56 -15.91 -1.92 1.09
N THR A 57 -16.71 -2.45 0.16
CA THR A 57 -16.56 -2.16 -1.27
C THR A 57 -16.53 -0.66 -1.59
N PRO A 58 -17.37 0.22 -0.99
CA PRO A 58 -17.28 1.65 -1.23
C PRO A 58 -15.97 2.27 -0.77
N CYS A 59 -15.38 1.79 0.32
CA CYS A 59 -14.08 2.28 0.83
C CYS A 59 -12.94 1.96 -0.15
N TYR A 60 -12.95 0.77 -0.74
CA TYR A 60 -11.98 0.40 -1.78
C TYR A 60 -12.16 1.22 -3.06
N ALA A 61 -13.39 1.44 -3.49
CA ALA A 61 -13.68 2.27 -4.66
C ALA A 61 -13.19 3.71 -4.45
N ALA A 62 -13.45 4.29 -3.27
CA ALA A 62 -13.03 5.64 -2.92
C ALA A 62 -11.51 5.87 -3.04
N ILE A 63 -10.66 4.86 -2.75
CA ILE A 63 -9.22 5.00 -2.96
C ILE A 63 -8.91 5.25 -4.43
N LYS A 64 -9.47 4.42 -5.30
CA LYS A 64 -9.26 4.53 -6.75
C LYS A 64 -9.80 5.84 -7.31
N ASP A 65 -11.01 6.21 -6.89
CA ASP A 65 -11.70 7.40 -7.39
C ASP A 65 -10.97 8.68 -6.97
N GLU A 66 -10.51 8.77 -5.74
CA GLU A 66 -9.76 9.93 -5.23
C GLU A 66 -8.37 10.04 -5.87
N MET A 67 -7.66 8.94 -6.10
CA MET A 67 -6.43 8.97 -6.88
C MET A 67 -6.68 9.40 -8.33
N ALA A 68 -7.81 9.00 -8.92
CA ALA A 68 -8.21 9.43 -10.26
C ALA A 68 -8.54 10.93 -10.32
N MET A 69 -9.17 11.49 -9.28
CA MET A 69 -9.41 12.95 -9.21
C MET A 69 -8.08 13.71 -9.33
N VAL A 70 -7.02 13.27 -8.64
CA VAL A 70 -5.71 13.91 -8.71
C VAL A 70 -5.08 13.76 -10.10
N SER A 71 -5.10 12.56 -10.68
CA SER A 71 -4.52 12.35 -12.02
C SER A 71 -5.27 13.16 -13.09
N HIS A 72 -6.59 13.26 -12.99
CA HIS A 72 -7.42 14.06 -13.92
C HIS A 72 -7.14 15.56 -13.81
N TYR A 73 -6.79 16.09 -12.62
CA TYR A 73 -6.37 17.49 -12.47
C TYR A 73 -5.17 17.80 -13.38
N PHE A 74 -4.25 16.86 -13.54
CA PHE A 74 -3.09 16.97 -14.43
C PHE A 74 -3.37 16.50 -15.88
N GLY A 75 -4.64 16.24 -16.24
CA GLY A 75 -5.01 15.74 -17.56
C GLY A 75 -4.57 14.30 -17.86
N GLN A 76 -4.21 13.54 -16.83
CA GLN A 76 -3.74 12.16 -16.94
C GLN A 76 -4.83 11.15 -16.54
N LYS A 77 -4.71 9.92 -17.03
CA LYS A 77 -5.67 8.86 -16.70
C LYS A 77 -5.39 8.21 -15.33
N VAL A 78 -4.12 8.09 -14.98
CA VAL A 78 -3.65 7.44 -13.76
C VAL A 78 -2.47 8.20 -13.15
N LEU A 79 -2.24 8.08 -11.84
CA LEU A 79 -1.12 8.74 -11.15
C LEU A 79 0.25 8.35 -11.69
N ARG A 80 0.38 7.17 -12.33
CA ARG A 80 1.63 6.73 -12.96
C ARG A 80 2.08 7.63 -14.12
N GLU A 81 1.17 8.37 -14.71
CA GLU A 81 1.44 9.28 -15.84
C GLU A 81 1.65 10.73 -15.38
N VAL A 82 1.38 11.03 -14.10
CA VAL A 82 1.58 12.35 -13.51
C VAL A 82 3.05 12.51 -13.13
N ASP A 83 3.61 13.66 -13.48
CA ASP A 83 4.93 14.05 -13.02
C ASP A 83 4.89 14.35 -11.51
N GLU A 84 5.76 13.71 -10.74
CA GLU A 84 5.79 13.83 -9.30
C GLU A 84 6.20 15.22 -8.83
N GLU A 85 7.15 15.86 -9.50
CA GLU A 85 7.61 17.21 -9.15
C GLU A 85 6.50 18.23 -9.38
N GLU A 86 5.77 18.11 -10.48
CA GLU A 86 4.62 18.96 -10.79
C GLU A 86 3.47 18.71 -9.78
N PHE A 87 3.26 17.47 -9.32
CA PHE A 87 2.30 17.21 -8.26
C PHE A 87 2.62 17.94 -6.97
N TYR A 88 3.86 17.82 -6.47
CA TYR A 88 4.26 18.49 -5.23
C TYR A 88 4.29 20.02 -5.34
N LYS A 89 4.65 20.54 -6.51
CA LYS A 89 4.65 21.98 -6.77
C LYS A 89 3.26 22.61 -6.72
N HIS A 90 2.23 21.86 -7.12
CA HIS A 90 0.85 22.33 -7.19
C HIS A 90 -0.05 21.74 -6.10
N ILE A 91 0.51 21.17 -5.03
CA ILE A 91 -0.23 20.39 -4.04
C ILE A 91 -1.41 21.14 -3.42
N ASP A 92 -1.23 22.43 -3.09
CA ASP A 92 -2.28 23.27 -2.49
C ASP A 92 -3.44 23.54 -3.46
N GLU A 93 -3.15 23.66 -4.75
CA GLU A 93 -4.16 23.86 -5.78
C GLU A 93 -4.93 22.56 -6.04
N VAL A 94 -4.22 21.44 -6.09
CA VAL A 94 -4.80 20.09 -6.23
C VAL A 94 -5.76 19.84 -5.06
N GLU A 95 -5.34 20.15 -3.82
CA GLU A 95 -6.18 19.95 -2.64
C GLU A 95 -7.47 20.76 -2.71
N LYS A 96 -7.40 22.03 -3.12
CA LYS A 96 -8.58 22.89 -3.31
C LYS A 96 -9.53 22.40 -4.39
N LYS A 97 -9.02 21.71 -5.41
CA LYS A 97 -9.81 21.22 -6.56
C LYS A 97 -10.31 19.78 -6.39
N THR A 98 -9.71 19.04 -5.48
CA THR A 98 -10.05 17.64 -5.19
C THR A 98 -10.51 17.49 -3.74
N SER A 99 -9.64 17.00 -2.88
CA SER A 99 -9.82 16.97 -1.42
C SER A 99 -8.49 16.72 -0.72
N HIS A 100 -8.42 17.03 0.57
CA HIS A 100 -7.26 16.71 1.41
C HIS A 100 -6.91 15.21 1.35
N ARG A 101 -7.92 14.35 1.47
CA ARG A 101 -7.71 12.89 1.42
C ARG A 101 -7.23 12.40 0.05
N ALA A 102 -7.70 12.98 -1.05
CA ALA A 102 -7.21 12.65 -2.39
C ALA A 102 -5.72 12.97 -2.54
N VAL A 103 -5.28 14.11 -2.01
CA VAL A 103 -3.85 14.51 -1.99
C VAL A 103 -3.03 13.56 -1.12
N LEU A 104 -3.50 13.20 0.07
CA LEU A 104 -2.81 12.22 0.92
C LEU A 104 -2.64 10.86 0.23
N ARG A 105 -3.68 10.38 -0.45
CA ARG A 105 -3.65 9.13 -1.22
C ARG A 105 -2.69 9.18 -2.41
N ALA A 106 -2.65 10.30 -3.12
CA ALA A 106 -1.66 10.50 -4.18
C ALA A 106 -0.23 10.58 -3.63
N THR A 107 -0.02 11.26 -2.51
CA THR A 107 1.27 11.30 -1.80
C THR A 107 1.72 9.88 -1.40
N HIS A 108 0.79 9.09 -0.83
CA HIS A 108 1.08 7.68 -0.55
C HIS A 108 1.55 6.94 -1.81
N TYR A 109 0.86 7.11 -2.93
CA TYR A 109 1.21 6.46 -4.19
C TYR A 109 2.65 6.77 -4.63
N PHE A 110 3.04 8.04 -4.68
CA PHE A 110 4.39 8.43 -5.10
C PHE A 110 5.47 7.93 -4.15
N GLU A 111 5.27 8.11 -2.85
CA GLU A 111 6.22 7.65 -1.84
C GLU A 111 6.30 6.11 -1.75
N GLU A 112 5.19 5.40 -1.95
CA GLU A 112 5.18 3.94 -1.95
C GLU A 112 5.96 3.35 -3.11
N ASN A 113 5.90 3.94 -4.30
CA ASN A 113 6.75 3.52 -5.42
C ASN A 113 8.25 3.62 -5.08
N LYS A 114 8.66 4.68 -4.40
CA LYS A 114 10.05 4.85 -3.93
C LYS A 114 10.42 3.80 -2.87
N ARG A 115 9.52 3.55 -1.92
CA ARG A 115 9.73 2.51 -0.88
C ARG A 115 9.86 1.13 -1.48
N VAL A 116 9.01 0.78 -2.44
CA VAL A 116 9.10 -0.51 -3.15
C VAL A 116 10.42 -0.66 -3.89
N ALA A 117 10.90 0.39 -4.58
CA ALA A 117 12.19 0.36 -5.25
C ALA A 117 13.35 0.14 -4.25
N ARG A 118 13.36 0.88 -3.14
CA ARG A 118 14.36 0.71 -2.07
C ARG A 118 14.30 -0.65 -1.40
N ALA A 119 13.09 -1.18 -1.16
CA ALA A 119 12.91 -2.52 -0.61
C ALA A 119 13.45 -3.60 -1.54
N TYR A 120 13.22 -3.46 -2.85
CA TYR A 120 13.78 -4.34 -3.86
C TYR A 120 15.32 -4.31 -3.85
N GLU A 121 15.92 -3.13 -3.89
CA GLU A 121 17.38 -2.95 -3.83
C GLU A 121 17.95 -3.57 -2.55
N ALA A 122 17.35 -3.29 -1.39
CA ALA A 122 17.77 -3.84 -0.11
C ALA A 122 17.78 -5.37 -0.10
N LEU A 123 16.73 -6.00 -0.64
CA LEU A 123 16.67 -7.47 -0.75
C LEU A 123 17.73 -8.04 -1.69
N THR A 124 18.06 -7.37 -2.77
CA THR A 124 19.09 -7.84 -3.73
C THR A 124 20.50 -7.88 -3.12
N VAL A 125 20.76 -7.05 -2.12
CA VAL A 125 22.05 -6.99 -1.40
C VAL A 125 21.98 -7.60 0.02
N ASN A 126 20.87 -8.25 0.37
CA ASN A 126 20.61 -8.84 1.68
C ASN A 126 20.65 -7.83 2.85
N ASP A 127 20.30 -6.56 2.58
CA ASP A 127 20.08 -5.55 3.62
C ASP A 127 18.66 -5.66 4.20
N PHE A 128 18.47 -6.64 5.06
CA PHE A 128 17.17 -6.93 5.67
C PHE A 128 16.69 -5.82 6.60
N LYS A 129 17.60 -5.09 7.21
CA LYS A 129 17.25 -3.96 8.08
C LYS A 129 16.55 -2.85 7.29
N THR A 130 17.11 -2.47 6.14
CA THR A 130 16.48 -1.49 5.25
C THR A 130 15.18 -2.04 4.68
N PHE A 131 15.13 -3.31 4.27
CA PHE A 131 13.90 -3.92 3.78
C PHE A 131 12.74 -3.82 4.79
N PHE A 132 12.96 -4.24 6.03
CA PHE A 132 11.93 -4.17 7.07
C PHE A 132 11.58 -2.74 7.47
N LYS A 133 12.55 -1.83 7.45
CA LYS A 133 12.27 -0.40 7.63
C LYS A 133 11.32 0.14 6.55
N MET A 134 11.53 -0.24 5.28
CA MET A 134 10.61 0.15 4.19
C MET A 134 9.20 -0.44 4.39
N MET A 135 9.10 -1.66 4.89
CA MET A 135 7.80 -2.26 5.24
C MET A 135 7.08 -1.49 6.34
N ASP A 136 7.78 -1.09 7.40
CA ASP A 136 7.21 -0.33 8.52
C ASP A 136 6.77 1.08 8.08
N GLU A 137 7.60 1.76 7.30
CA GLU A 137 7.27 3.07 6.70
C GLU A 137 6.07 2.97 5.75
N SER A 138 5.97 1.88 4.97
CA SER A 138 4.80 1.59 4.14
C SER A 138 3.53 1.41 4.99
N GLY A 139 3.64 0.69 6.11
CA GLY A 139 2.54 0.55 7.08
C GLY A 139 2.09 1.88 7.67
N LEU A 140 3.03 2.75 8.04
CA LEU A 140 2.74 4.08 8.56
C LEU A 140 2.08 4.97 7.49
N SER A 141 2.56 4.92 6.25
CA SER A 141 1.96 5.65 5.14
C SER A 141 0.58 5.12 4.77
N SER A 142 0.37 3.81 4.87
CA SER A 142 -0.96 3.20 4.71
C SER A 142 -1.95 3.72 5.75
N TYR A 143 -1.50 3.88 6.99
CA TYR A 143 -2.33 4.41 8.08
C TYR A 143 -2.64 5.91 7.90
N ASN A 144 -1.61 6.73 7.67
CA ASN A 144 -1.74 8.19 7.70
C ASN A 144 -2.22 8.77 6.36
N ASN A 145 -1.74 8.24 5.24
CA ASN A 145 -1.92 8.84 3.92
C ASN A 145 -2.96 8.09 3.08
N LEU A 146 -2.79 6.78 2.89
CA LEU A 146 -3.76 5.97 2.14
C LEU A 146 -5.08 5.85 2.90
N GLN A 147 -5.01 5.81 4.22
CA GLN A 147 -6.13 5.69 5.15
C GLN A 147 -6.98 4.45 4.84
N ASN A 148 -6.30 3.31 4.71
CA ASN A 148 -6.92 2.02 4.47
C ASN A 148 -6.82 1.06 5.68
N CYS A 149 -6.50 1.58 6.87
CA CYS A 149 -6.40 0.79 8.09
C CYS A 149 -7.63 0.88 8.98
N TYR A 150 -8.57 1.78 8.69
CA TYR A 150 -9.75 2.05 9.52
C TYR A 150 -10.93 2.55 8.68
N VAL A 151 -12.11 2.47 9.26
CA VAL A 151 -13.35 3.07 8.74
C VAL A 151 -13.93 3.93 9.86
N GLU A 152 -14.24 5.19 9.60
CA GLU A 152 -14.57 6.22 10.62
C GLU A 152 -15.76 5.89 11.54
N SER A 153 -16.53 4.85 11.29
CA SER A 153 -17.80 4.54 12.00
C SER A 153 -17.85 3.19 12.71
N GLU A 154 -16.75 2.42 12.75
CA GLU A 154 -16.79 1.05 13.28
C GLU A 154 -15.73 0.79 14.36
N GLU A 155 -15.95 -0.19 15.25
CA GLU A 155 -14.93 -0.65 16.19
C GLU A 155 -13.71 -1.20 15.42
N GLU A 156 -12.58 -0.55 15.60
CA GLU A 156 -11.41 -0.67 14.76
C GLU A 156 -10.43 -1.69 15.34
N LYS A 157 -10.63 -2.97 15.07
CA LYS A 157 -9.72 -4.03 15.55
C LYS A 157 -8.36 -3.98 14.87
N LEU A 158 -8.31 -3.68 13.57
CA LEU A 158 -7.04 -3.57 12.83
C LEU A 158 -6.14 -2.44 13.36
N PRO A 159 -6.61 -1.19 13.53
CA PRO A 159 -5.85 -0.14 14.21
C PRO A 159 -5.40 -0.50 15.62
N GLN A 160 -6.26 -1.14 16.41
CA GLN A 160 -5.92 -1.59 17.76
C GLN A 160 -4.80 -2.63 17.73
N ALA A 161 -4.88 -3.61 16.82
CA ALA A 161 -3.85 -4.64 16.66
C ALA A 161 -2.51 -4.03 16.22
N LEU A 162 -2.50 -3.13 15.22
CA LEU A 162 -1.30 -2.42 14.77
C LEU A 162 -0.68 -1.59 15.91
N LYS A 163 -1.50 -0.91 16.71
CA LYS A 163 -1.05 -0.15 17.87
C LYS A 163 -0.51 -1.05 18.97
N PHE A 164 -1.16 -2.18 19.25
CA PHE A 164 -0.71 -3.15 20.23
C PHE A 164 0.67 -3.71 19.89
N VAL A 165 0.91 -4.09 18.64
CA VAL A 165 2.21 -4.64 18.20
C VAL A 165 3.35 -3.66 18.45
N LYS A 166 3.13 -2.36 18.32
CA LYS A 166 4.13 -1.32 18.62
C LYS A 166 4.51 -1.24 20.11
N THR A 167 3.74 -1.84 21.00
CA THR A 167 4.06 -1.93 22.44
C THR A 167 4.93 -3.14 22.82
N LEU A 168 5.06 -4.11 21.91
CA LEU A 168 5.82 -5.32 22.14
C LEU A 168 7.33 -5.04 22.10
N LYS A 169 8.09 -5.81 22.86
CA LYS A 169 9.57 -5.72 22.86
C LYS A 169 10.17 -6.56 21.74
N GLY A 170 11.22 -6.06 21.11
CA GLY A 170 11.96 -6.74 20.07
C GLY A 170 11.99 -5.96 18.75
N GLU A 171 12.62 -6.55 17.75
CA GLU A 171 12.58 -6.03 16.38
C GLU A 171 11.30 -6.54 15.69
N ILE A 172 10.25 -5.73 15.74
CA ILE A 172 8.95 -6.05 15.19
C ILE A 172 8.56 -4.96 14.19
N TYR A 173 8.26 -5.39 13.01
CA TYR A 173 7.79 -4.55 11.91
C TYR A 173 6.37 -4.97 11.57
N SER A 174 5.49 -4.03 11.29
CA SER A 174 4.09 -4.36 11.05
C SER A 174 3.41 -3.41 10.10
N ARG A 175 2.52 -3.95 9.30
CA ARG A 175 1.68 -3.19 8.39
C ARG A 175 0.33 -3.86 8.18
N VAL A 176 -0.63 -3.11 7.67
CA VAL A 176 -1.83 -3.71 7.10
C VAL A 176 -1.45 -4.60 5.93
N HIS A 177 -2.11 -5.76 5.81
CA HIS A 177 -1.90 -6.69 4.71
C HIS A 177 -3.04 -6.59 3.69
N GLY A 178 -2.70 -6.64 2.39
CA GLY A 178 -3.67 -6.53 1.30
C GLY A 178 -4.31 -5.16 1.18
N GLY A 179 -5.58 -5.13 0.81
CA GLY A 179 -6.34 -3.89 0.56
C GLY A 179 -6.67 -3.06 1.80
N GLY A 180 -6.58 -3.63 2.97
CA GLY A 180 -6.85 -2.93 4.23
C GLY A 180 -8.32 -2.85 4.62
N PHE A 181 -8.68 -1.82 5.38
CA PHE A 181 -9.96 -1.50 6.01
C PHE A 181 -10.42 -2.51 7.05
N ALA A 182 -10.15 -3.79 6.88
CA ALA A 182 -10.44 -4.86 7.81
C ALA A 182 -9.49 -6.04 7.61
N GLY A 183 -9.54 -7.00 8.49
CA GLY A 183 -9.03 -8.35 8.30
C GLY A 183 -7.62 -8.58 8.79
N THR A 184 -6.58 -8.28 8.04
CA THR A 184 -5.28 -8.89 8.29
C THR A 184 -4.16 -7.87 8.41
N MET A 185 -3.26 -8.10 9.36
CA MET A 185 -1.96 -7.43 9.45
C MET A 185 -0.81 -8.44 9.23
N LEU A 186 0.28 -7.94 8.70
CA LEU A 186 1.55 -8.62 8.57
C LEU A 186 2.52 -8.03 9.60
#